data_ade57a9162175352f99f768adb9c2084
#
_entry.id   ade57a9162175352f99f768adb9c2084
#
_cell.length_a   1.000
_cell.length_b   1.000
_cell.length_c   1.000
_cell.angle_alpha   90.00
_cell.angle_beta   90.00
_cell.angle_gamma   90.00
#
_symmetry.space_group_name_H-M   'P 1'
#
loop_
_entity.id
_entity.type
_entity.pdbx_description
1 polymer ?
#
loop_
_entity_poly.entity_id
_entity_poly.type
_entity_poly.pdbx_seq_one_letter_code
_entity_poly.pdbx_strand_id
1 'polypeptide(L)'
;MSNRSNVDDISELRVSYKKAKLSIDDLDSNPIDQFKKWLQNAIDADIIEPTAMTLATVNESAQPSLRNVLLKGISDKGFVFYTNYESRKGSEINSNNRVSVNFLWKELERQVTIIGFAEKTSKDDSEKYFKTRPIGHQISAWASTQSSKIPHREWMQEREKEMISKFANVEVPYPEFWGGFNICPIEIEFWQGRENRMHDRIQYVKNNEDWIKSRLSP
;
A
#
# COMPACT_ATOMS: atom_id res chain seq x y z
N MET A 1 -10.17 -16.68 -33.27
CA MET A 1 -11.41 -16.14 -32.69
C MET A 1 -11.25 -16.21 -31.18
N SER A 2 -11.10 -15.07 -30.52
CA SER A 2 -10.93 -14.99 -29.05
C SER A 2 -12.29 -15.31 -28.42
N ASN A 3 -12.42 -16.47 -27.77
CA ASN A 3 -13.54 -16.76 -26.88
C ASN A 3 -13.47 -15.73 -25.73
N ARG A 4 -14.24 -14.64 -25.84
CA ARG A 4 -14.52 -13.80 -24.68
C ARG A 4 -15.43 -14.62 -23.78
N SER A 5 -14.85 -15.15 -22.69
CA SER A 5 -15.63 -15.79 -21.64
C SER A 5 -16.74 -14.84 -21.17
N ASN A 6 -17.95 -15.35 -21.06
CA ASN A 6 -19.06 -14.60 -20.46
C ASN A 6 -18.72 -14.32 -18.99
N VAL A 7 -19.02 -13.10 -18.51
CA VAL A 7 -18.80 -12.72 -17.10
C VAL A 7 -19.57 -13.62 -16.13
N ASP A 8 -20.64 -14.26 -16.60
CA ASP A 8 -21.46 -15.19 -15.82
C ASP A 8 -20.81 -16.58 -15.63
N ASP A 9 -19.75 -16.90 -16.40
CA ASP A 9 -18.98 -18.15 -16.25
C ASP A 9 -17.48 -17.84 -16.22
N ILE A 10 -16.97 -17.63 -15.01
CA ILE A 10 -15.56 -17.34 -14.73
C ILE A 10 -14.78 -18.58 -14.24
N SER A 11 -15.45 -19.74 -14.11
CA SER A 11 -14.89 -20.96 -13.53
C SER A 11 -13.69 -21.50 -14.32
N GLU A 12 -13.68 -21.28 -15.64
CA GLU A 12 -12.63 -21.73 -16.56
C GLU A 12 -11.49 -20.72 -16.74
N LEU A 13 -11.56 -19.52 -16.10
CA LEU A 13 -10.50 -18.52 -16.14
C LEU A 13 -9.34 -18.95 -15.25
N ARG A 14 -8.42 -19.74 -15.79
CA ARG A 14 -7.26 -20.27 -15.08
C ARG A 14 -5.97 -19.92 -15.80
N VAL A 15 -4.96 -19.48 -15.03
CA VAL A 15 -3.60 -19.24 -15.51
C VAL A 15 -2.66 -20.18 -14.76
N SER A 16 -1.76 -20.83 -15.48
CA SER A 16 -0.69 -21.65 -14.88
C SER A 16 0.53 -20.78 -14.61
N TYR A 17 1.00 -20.79 -13.36
CA TYR A 17 2.18 -20.05 -12.91
C TYR A 17 3.45 -20.89 -13.11
N LYS A 18 4.47 -20.31 -13.82
CA LYS A 18 5.67 -21.04 -14.23
C LYS A 18 6.98 -20.25 -14.11
N LYS A 19 6.90 -18.98 -13.71
CA LYS A 19 8.02 -18.05 -13.89
C LYS A 19 9.20 -18.31 -12.96
N ALA A 20 8.97 -18.62 -11.69
CA ALA A 20 10.04 -18.72 -10.71
C ALA A 20 9.77 -19.76 -9.61
N LYS A 21 10.81 -20.07 -8.84
CA LYS A 21 10.77 -20.87 -7.62
C LYS A 21 11.24 -19.99 -6.47
N LEU A 22 10.80 -20.31 -5.25
CA LEU A 22 11.24 -19.64 -4.05
C LEU A 22 11.74 -20.67 -3.03
N SER A 23 13.02 -20.61 -2.70
CA SER A 23 13.59 -21.39 -1.60
C SER A 23 13.79 -20.51 -0.38
N ILE A 24 13.63 -21.08 0.81
CA ILE A 24 13.85 -20.39 2.08
C ILE A 24 15.31 -19.96 2.25
N ASP A 25 16.24 -20.74 1.66
CA ASP A 25 17.68 -20.51 1.73
C ASP A 25 18.14 -19.36 0.83
N ASP A 26 17.36 -19.04 -0.22
CA ASP A 26 17.65 -17.96 -1.18
C ASP A 26 17.19 -16.58 -0.68
N LEU A 27 16.47 -16.54 0.44
CA LEU A 27 15.89 -15.32 0.98
C LEU A 27 16.78 -14.68 2.05
N ASP A 28 16.82 -13.36 2.05
CA ASP A 28 17.53 -12.59 3.08
C ASP A 28 17.10 -12.97 4.51
N SER A 29 17.99 -12.75 5.47
CA SER A 29 17.64 -12.87 6.90
C SER A 29 16.66 -11.78 7.32
N ASN A 30 16.79 -10.57 6.75
CA ASN A 30 15.89 -9.44 6.98
C ASN A 30 14.82 -9.36 5.88
N PRO A 31 13.52 -9.48 6.21
CA PRO A 31 12.45 -9.43 5.22
C PRO A 31 12.27 -8.06 4.57
N ILE A 32 12.71 -6.96 5.20
CA ILE A 32 12.67 -5.63 4.59
C ILE A 32 13.66 -5.55 3.42
N ASP A 33 14.85 -6.12 3.57
CA ASP A 33 15.83 -6.17 2.48
C ASP A 33 15.39 -7.13 1.37
N GLN A 34 14.77 -8.24 1.74
CA GLN A 34 14.12 -9.13 0.76
C GLN A 34 13.01 -8.42 -0.01
N PHE A 35 12.19 -7.61 0.66
CA PHE A 35 11.15 -6.80 0.01
C PHE A 35 11.76 -5.79 -0.97
N LYS A 36 12.83 -5.08 -0.57
CA LYS A 36 13.52 -4.12 -1.45
C LYS A 36 14.00 -4.80 -2.74
N LYS A 37 14.57 -6.01 -2.65
CA LYS A 37 14.98 -6.81 -3.82
C LYS A 37 13.80 -7.14 -4.73
N TRP A 38 12.69 -7.56 -4.17
CA TRP A 38 11.49 -7.90 -4.94
C TRP A 38 10.83 -6.67 -5.57
N LEU A 39 10.82 -5.55 -4.86
CA LEU A 39 10.34 -4.28 -5.41
C LEU A 39 11.25 -3.82 -6.57
N GLN A 40 12.58 -3.96 -6.44
CA GLN A 40 13.48 -3.64 -7.53
C GLN A 40 13.22 -4.53 -8.75
N ASN A 41 12.99 -5.85 -8.57
CA ASN A 41 12.61 -6.72 -9.69
C ASN A 41 11.28 -6.26 -10.34
N ALA A 42 10.33 -5.74 -9.57
CA ALA A 42 9.07 -5.22 -10.11
C ALA A 42 9.29 -3.94 -10.93
N ILE A 43 10.20 -3.07 -10.48
CA ILE A 43 10.62 -1.86 -11.22
C ILE A 43 11.33 -2.25 -12.52
N ASP A 44 12.31 -3.16 -12.46
CA ASP A 44 13.09 -3.63 -13.60
C ASP A 44 12.23 -4.38 -14.65
N ALA A 45 11.09 -4.93 -14.23
CA ALA A 45 10.10 -5.57 -15.07
C ALA A 45 9.04 -4.58 -15.64
N ASP A 46 9.24 -3.27 -15.48
CA ASP A 46 8.34 -2.21 -15.94
C ASP A 46 6.87 -2.39 -15.48
N ILE A 47 6.66 -2.93 -14.27
CA ILE A 47 5.31 -3.07 -13.71
C ILE A 47 4.72 -1.67 -13.48
N ILE A 48 3.51 -1.47 -13.95
CA ILE A 48 2.79 -0.20 -13.74
C ILE A 48 2.51 -0.01 -12.25
N GLU A 49 2.97 1.12 -11.69
CA GLU A 49 2.83 1.46 -10.26
C GLU A 49 3.29 0.34 -9.30
N PRO A 50 4.56 -0.11 -9.36
CA PRO A 50 5.04 -1.24 -8.56
C PRO A 50 4.96 -0.97 -7.04
N THR A 51 4.79 0.29 -6.64
CA THR A 51 4.59 0.74 -5.25
C THR A 51 3.13 0.75 -4.81
N ALA A 52 2.18 0.41 -5.69
CA ALA A 52 0.77 0.31 -5.32
C ALA A 52 0.56 -0.88 -4.39
N MET A 53 -0.14 -0.63 -3.28
CA MET A 53 -0.48 -1.67 -2.30
C MET A 53 -1.93 -1.54 -1.85
N THR A 54 -2.59 -2.67 -1.63
CA THR A 54 -3.91 -2.71 -1.02
C THR A 54 -3.77 -2.65 0.49
N LEU A 55 -4.29 -1.61 1.13
CA LEU A 55 -4.28 -1.43 2.59
C LEU A 55 -5.62 -1.84 3.18
N ALA A 56 -5.59 -2.79 4.12
CA ALA A 56 -6.69 -3.16 5.00
C ALA A 56 -6.61 -2.37 6.30
N THR A 57 -7.74 -1.84 6.73
CA THR A 57 -7.95 -1.21 8.05
C THR A 57 -9.25 -1.73 8.65
N VAL A 58 -9.41 -1.62 9.95
CA VAL A 58 -10.57 -2.13 10.69
C VAL A 58 -11.16 -1.02 11.55
N ASN A 59 -12.47 -0.83 11.49
CA ASN A 59 -13.17 0.13 12.34
C ASN A 59 -13.44 -0.42 13.75
N GLU A 60 -14.03 0.40 14.62
CA GLU A 60 -14.37 0.05 15.99
C GLU A 60 -15.31 -1.16 16.12
N SER A 61 -16.13 -1.40 15.10
CA SER A 61 -17.04 -2.57 15.04
C SER A 61 -16.37 -3.81 14.44
N ALA A 62 -15.05 -3.85 14.34
CA ALA A 62 -14.27 -4.90 13.70
C ALA A 62 -14.60 -5.15 12.21
N GLN A 63 -15.25 -4.19 11.53
CA GLN A 63 -15.52 -4.29 10.10
C GLN A 63 -14.29 -3.85 9.31
N PRO A 64 -13.68 -4.76 8.50
CA PRO A 64 -12.55 -4.41 7.63
C PRO A 64 -13.02 -3.59 6.42
N SER A 65 -12.11 -2.74 5.94
CA SER A 65 -12.26 -2.02 4.68
C SER A 65 -10.93 -1.98 3.92
N LEU A 66 -10.98 -1.92 2.59
CA LEU A 66 -9.83 -1.97 1.70
C LEU A 66 -9.78 -0.75 0.79
N ARG A 67 -8.57 -0.32 0.43
CA ARG A 67 -8.27 0.66 -0.62
C ARG A 67 -6.84 0.52 -1.08
N ASN A 68 -6.56 1.01 -2.27
CA ASN A 68 -5.19 1.12 -2.74
C ASN A 68 -4.56 2.43 -2.23
N VAL A 69 -3.30 2.33 -1.82
CA VAL A 69 -2.42 3.46 -1.48
C VAL A 69 -1.03 3.20 -2.09
N LEU A 70 -0.18 4.22 -2.12
CA LEU A 70 1.17 4.10 -2.68
C LEU A 70 2.20 4.07 -1.56
N LEU A 71 3.09 3.08 -1.59
CA LEU A 71 4.30 3.07 -0.79
C LEU A 71 5.19 4.26 -1.19
N LYS A 72 5.68 5.03 -0.23
CA LYS A 72 6.48 6.24 -0.44
C LYS A 72 7.80 6.24 0.32
N GLY A 73 8.00 5.29 1.22
CA GLY A 73 9.26 5.12 1.94
C GLY A 73 9.40 3.73 2.51
N ILE A 74 10.64 3.27 2.61
CA ILE A 74 11.03 2.02 3.27
C ILE A 74 12.21 2.34 4.17
N SER A 75 12.12 1.95 5.43
CA SER A 75 13.20 2.04 6.39
C SER A 75 13.27 0.75 7.20
N ASP A 76 14.26 0.61 8.07
CA ASP A 76 14.37 -0.53 8.98
C ASP A 76 13.20 -0.59 9.98
N LYS A 77 12.44 0.51 10.11
CA LYS A 77 11.23 0.59 10.95
C LYS A 77 9.96 0.14 10.21
N GLY A 78 9.97 0.05 8.87
CA GLY A 78 8.81 -0.39 8.09
C GLY A 78 8.55 0.40 6.80
N PHE A 79 7.25 0.53 6.47
CA PHE A 79 6.74 0.95 5.17
C PHE A 79 5.88 2.19 5.29
N VAL A 80 6.25 3.28 4.62
CA VAL A 80 5.58 4.58 4.77
C VAL A 80 4.63 4.85 3.61
N PHE A 81 3.42 5.28 3.93
CA PHE A 81 2.47 5.88 2.98
C PHE A 81 1.92 7.18 3.55
N TYR A 82 1.36 8.04 2.68
CA TYR A 82 0.81 9.33 3.09
C TYR A 82 -0.66 9.44 2.73
N THR A 83 -1.44 10.07 3.61
CA THR A 83 -2.89 10.24 3.44
C THR A 83 -3.43 11.41 4.26
N ASN A 84 -4.71 11.73 4.05
CA ASN A 84 -5.46 12.59 4.96
C ASN A 84 -5.83 11.77 6.22
N TYR A 85 -5.47 12.24 7.41
CA TYR A 85 -5.72 11.59 8.70
C TYR A 85 -7.22 11.54 9.07
N GLU A 86 -8.02 12.48 8.52
CA GLU A 86 -9.46 12.54 8.73
C GLU A 86 -10.25 11.67 7.73
N SER A 87 -9.56 11.05 6.76
CA SER A 87 -10.18 10.09 5.86
C SER A 87 -10.65 8.85 6.60
N ARG A 88 -11.56 8.05 5.99
CA ARG A 88 -12.05 6.81 6.58
C ARG A 88 -10.89 5.92 7.09
N LYS A 89 -9.84 5.71 6.28
CA LYS A 89 -8.66 4.90 6.70
C LYS A 89 -7.89 5.56 7.85
N GLY A 90 -7.74 6.89 7.83
CA GLY A 90 -7.07 7.62 8.90
C GLY A 90 -7.82 7.50 10.22
N SER A 91 -9.14 7.65 10.22
CA SER A 91 -10.00 7.47 11.39
C SER A 91 -9.96 6.03 11.89
N GLU A 92 -10.05 5.03 11.00
CA GLU A 92 -9.96 3.62 11.35
C GLU A 92 -8.60 3.28 11.99
N ILE A 93 -7.48 3.76 11.46
CA ILE A 93 -6.13 3.57 12.04
C ILE A 93 -6.00 4.27 13.40
N ASN A 94 -6.59 5.43 13.57
CA ASN A 94 -6.55 6.15 14.85
C ASN A 94 -7.29 5.37 15.97
N SER A 95 -8.37 4.66 15.64
CA SER A 95 -9.12 3.84 16.61
C SER A 95 -8.54 2.43 16.77
N ASN A 96 -8.01 1.85 15.70
CA ASN A 96 -7.37 0.53 15.68
C ASN A 96 -6.21 0.53 14.69
N ASN A 97 -5.01 0.61 15.21
CA ASN A 97 -3.81 0.75 14.41
C ASN A 97 -3.32 -0.55 13.75
N ARG A 98 -4.00 -1.68 13.93
CA ARG A 98 -3.69 -2.94 13.25
C ARG A 98 -4.06 -2.86 11.79
N VAL A 99 -3.09 -3.16 10.93
CA VAL A 99 -3.25 -3.06 9.48
C VAL A 99 -2.64 -4.27 8.78
N SER A 100 -3.12 -4.52 7.56
CA SER A 100 -2.45 -5.41 6.63
C SER A 100 -2.34 -4.73 5.28
N VAL A 101 -1.22 -4.95 4.58
CA VAL A 101 -1.03 -4.51 3.20
C VAL A 101 -0.64 -5.65 2.32
N ASN A 102 -1.05 -5.55 1.05
CA ASN A 102 -0.72 -6.54 0.03
C ASN A 102 -0.19 -5.84 -1.23
N PHE A 103 0.96 -6.29 -1.70
CA PHE A 103 1.50 -5.98 -3.01
C PHE A 103 1.24 -7.17 -3.93
N LEU A 104 0.71 -6.92 -5.12
CA LEU A 104 0.46 -7.95 -6.12
C LEU A 104 1.13 -7.58 -7.44
N TRP A 105 2.20 -8.27 -7.79
CA TRP A 105 2.93 -8.14 -9.05
C TRP A 105 2.59 -9.33 -9.96
N LYS A 106 1.47 -9.22 -10.68
CA LYS A 106 0.92 -10.31 -11.51
C LYS A 106 1.90 -10.80 -12.57
N GLU A 107 2.63 -9.87 -13.18
CA GLU A 107 3.61 -10.13 -14.24
C GLU A 107 4.77 -10.98 -13.72
N LEU A 108 5.09 -10.91 -12.44
CA LEU A 108 6.11 -11.74 -11.78
C LEU A 108 5.52 -12.96 -11.06
N GLU A 109 4.20 -13.12 -11.09
CA GLU A 109 3.50 -14.16 -10.32
C GLU A 109 3.86 -14.10 -8.82
N ARG A 110 3.99 -12.88 -8.26
CA ARG A 110 4.44 -12.61 -6.90
C ARG A 110 3.43 -11.79 -6.11
N GLN A 111 3.38 -12.10 -4.81
CA GLN A 111 2.65 -11.32 -3.83
C GLN A 111 3.50 -11.14 -2.58
N VAL A 112 3.39 -9.99 -1.93
CA VAL A 112 3.93 -9.77 -0.58
C VAL A 112 2.82 -9.26 0.32
N THR A 113 2.54 -9.98 1.40
CA THR A 113 1.61 -9.56 2.43
C THR A 113 2.37 -9.13 3.68
N ILE A 114 2.02 -7.99 4.24
CA ILE A 114 2.62 -7.45 5.46
C ILE A 114 1.52 -7.21 6.48
N ILE A 115 1.67 -7.76 7.66
CA ILE A 115 0.80 -7.53 8.82
C ILE A 115 1.59 -6.74 9.85
N GLY A 116 0.97 -5.72 10.45
CA GLY A 116 1.65 -4.88 11.42
C GLY A 116 0.77 -3.81 12.04
N PHE A 117 1.44 -2.80 12.58
CA PHE A 117 0.81 -1.65 13.21
C PHE A 117 1.16 -0.37 12.43
N ALA A 118 0.18 0.48 12.22
CA ALA A 118 0.39 1.79 11.61
C ALA A 118 0.59 2.84 12.69
N GLU A 119 1.68 3.59 12.59
CA GLU A 119 2.04 4.71 13.46
C GLU A 119 2.22 5.98 12.65
N LYS A 120 1.78 7.13 13.15
CA LYS A 120 2.02 8.39 12.45
C LYS A 120 3.52 8.66 12.36
N THR A 121 3.97 9.10 11.18
CA THR A 121 5.33 9.65 11.03
C THR A 121 5.46 10.98 11.77
N SER A 122 6.67 11.48 11.97
CA SER A 122 6.87 12.81 12.56
C SER A 122 6.21 13.89 11.71
N LYS A 123 5.84 15.01 12.35
CA LYS A 123 5.33 16.19 11.64
C LYS A 123 6.36 16.69 10.62
N ASP A 124 7.63 16.73 11.00
CA ASP A 124 8.72 17.18 10.15
C ASP A 124 8.89 16.31 8.89
N ASP A 125 8.82 14.99 9.02
CA ASP A 125 8.88 14.08 7.86
C ASP A 125 7.67 14.24 6.95
N SER A 126 6.49 14.40 7.55
CA SER A 126 5.25 14.62 6.80
C SER A 126 5.28 15.96 6.05
N GLU A 127 5.74 17.03 6.69
CA GLU A 127 5.86 18.34 6.06
C GLU A 127 6.94 18.36 4.97
N LYS A 128 8.12 17.77 5.21
CA LYS A 128 9.16 17.61 4.19
C LYS A 128 8.62 16.90 2.96
N TYR A 129 7.95 15.76 3.15
CA TYR A 129 7.37 15.03 2.02
C TYR A 129 6.24 15.82 1.34
N PHE A 130 5.38 16.51 2.09
CA PHE A 130 4.31 17.34 1.52
C PHE A 130 4.87 18.37 0.55
N LYS A 131 5.96 19.06 0.90
CA LYS A 131 6.62 20.07 0.07
C LYS A 131 7.23 19.51 -1.22
N THR A 132 7.61 18.23 -1.25
CA THR A 132 8.13 17.60 -2.49
C THR A 132 7.03 17.26 -3.50
N ARG A 133 5.76 17.29 -3.09
CA ARG A 133 4.64 16.95 -3.99
C ARG A 133 4.43 18.05 -5.03
N PRO A 134 3.99 17.68 -6.27
CA PRO A 134 3.55 18.67 -7.25
C PRO A 134 2.53 19.64 -6.64
N ILE A 135 2.58 20.91 -7.02
CA ILE A 135 1.73 21.98 -6.45
C ILE A 135 0.24 21.63 -6.55
N GLY A 136 -0.21 21.03 -7.66
CA GLY A 136 -1.60 20.57 -7.81
C GLY A 136 -2.00 19.51 -6.78
N HIS A 137 -1.07 18.62 -6.38
CA HIS A 137 -1.31 17.62 -5.34
C HIS A 137 -1.32 18.24 -3.93
N GLN A 138 -0.56 19.32 -3.70
CA GLN A 138 -0.63 20.08 -2.45
C GLN A 138 -1.97 20.79 -2.33
N ILE A 139 -2.42 21.45 -3.41
CA ILE A 139 -3.72 22.14 -3.49
C ILE A 139 -4.87 21.15 -3.30
N SER A 140 -4.84 20.00 -3.98
CA SER A 140 -5.90 18.99 -3.87
C SER A 140 -6.03 18.39 -2.46
N ALA A 141 -4.95 18.39 -1.66
CA ALA A 141 -5.03 17.97 -0.27
C ALA A 141 -5.88 18.94 0.57
N TRP A 142 -5.86 20.25 0.27
CA TRP A 142 -6.70 21.26 0.90
C TRP A 142 -8.13 21.30 0.35
N ALA A 143 -8.30 21.01 -0.94
CA ALA A 143 -9.62 21.04 -1.59
C ALA A 143 -10.49 19.85 -1.16
N SER A 144 -9.86 18.68 -0.89
CA SER A 144 -10.59 17.43 -0.64
C SER A 144 -10.84 17.16 0.84
N THR A 145 -12.11 16.99 1.21
CA THR A 145 -12.53 16.35 2.47
C THR A 145 -12.58 14.83 2.25
N GLN A 146 -11.40 14.19 2.20
CA GLN A 146 -11.25 12.80 1.75
C GLN A 146 -12.20 11.83 2.47
N SER A 147 -12.92 10.99 1.71
CA SER A 147 -13.92 10.01 2.15
C SER A 147 -15.27 10.59 2.60
N SER A 148 -15.45 11.89 2.61
CA SER A 148 -16.75 12.52 2.91
C SER A 148 -17.70 12.44 1.71
N LYS A 149 -19.01 12.47 2.00
CA LYS A 149 -20.02 12.61 0.95
C LYS A 149 -19.98 14.04 0.40
N ILE A 150 -20.02 14.16 -0.91
CA ILE A 150 -20.08 15.45 -1.62
C ILE A 150 -21.40 15.57 -2.38
N PRO A 151 -21.92 16.79 -2.60
CA PRO A 151 -23.24 16.96 -3.25
C PRO A 151 -23.24 16.50 -4.71
N HIS A 152 -22.21 16.89 -5.49
CA HIS A 152 -22.04 16.60 -6.92
C HIS A 152 -20.56 16.74 -7.30
N ARG A 153 -20.19 16.31 -8.52
CA ARG A 153 -18.80 16.30 -8.97
C ARG A 153 -18.19 17.70 -9.11
N GLU A 154 -18.98 18.66 -9.59
CA GLU A 154 -18.58 20.06 -9.81
C GLU A 154 -18.13 20.73 -8.52
N TRP A 155 -18.68 20.32 -7.38
CA TRP A 155 -18.26 20.79 -6.06
C TRP A 155 -16.75 20.63 -5.83
N MET A 156 -16.16 19.52 -6.27
CA MET A 156 -14.71 19.31 -6.16
C MET A 156 -13.92 20.31 -7.02
N GLN A 157 -14.42 20.63 -8.21
CA GLN A 157 -13.78 21.61 -9.10
C GLN A 157 -13.86 23.03 -8.53
N GLU A 158 -14.96 23.36 -7.90
CA GLU A 158 -15.17 24.65 -7.21
C GLU A 158 -14.21 24.80 -6.03
N ARG A 159 -14.09 23.74 -5.21
CA ARG A 159 -13.14 23.69 -4.09
C ARG A 159 -11.69 23.80 -4.56
N GLU A 160 -11.33 23.13 -5.64
CA GLU A 160 -9.99 23.21 -6.22
C GLU A 160 -9.68 24.63 -6.70
N LYS A 161 -10.61 25.28 -7.43
CA LYS A 161 -10.45 26.68 -7.87
C LYS A 161 -10.32 27.64 -6.69
N GLU A 162 -11.11 27.45 -5.63
CA GLU A 162 -11.03 28.23 -4.40
C GLU A 162 -9.62 28.12 -3.78
N MET A 163 -9.07 26.91 -3.66
CA MET A 163 -7.74 26.68 -3.10
C MET A 163 -6.63 27.23 -4.01
N ILE A 164 -6.76 27.10 -5.34
CA ILE A 164 -5.85 27.74 -6.30
C ILE A 164 -5.83 29.26 -6.08
N SER A 165 -6.98 29.89 -5.98
CA SER A 165 -7.08 31.35 -5.74
C SER A 165 -6.49 31.74 -4.38
N LYS A 166 -6.77 30.95 -3.35
CA LYS A 166 -6.30 31.19 -1.99
C LYS A 166 -4.78 31.15 -1.88
N PHE A 167 -4.14 30.25 -2.62
CA PHE A 167 -2.68 30.05 -2.55
C PHE A 167 -1.93 30.59 -3.76
N ALA A 168 -2.57 31.42 -4.62
CA ALA A 168 -1.99 31.91 -5.87
C ALA A 168 -0.65 32.63 -5.72
N ASN A 169 -0.44 33.32 -4.58
CA ASN A 169 0.74 34.16 -4.33
C ASN A 169 1.51 33.77 -3.06
N VAL A 170 1.27 32.58 -2.53
CA VAL A 170 1.91 32.08 -1.32
C VAL A 170 2.27 30.61 -1.46
N GLU A 171 3.29 30.16 -0.73
CA GLU A 171 3.57 28.74 -0.60
C GLU A 171 2.36 28.03 0.01
N VAL A 172 1.95 26.88 -0.56
CA VAL A 172 0.86 26.07 -0.02
C VAL A 172 1.28 25.52 1.34
N PRO A 173 0.60 25.93 2.44
CA PRO A 173 1.02 25.48 3.77
C PRO A 173 0.75 23.99 3.96
N TYR A 174 1.57 23.34 4.78
CA TYR A 174 1.35 21.96 5.19
C TYR A 174 0.09 21.87 6.07
N PRO A 175 -0.91 21.04 5.71
CA PRO A 175 -2.11 20.87 6.50
C PRO A 175 -1.92 19.83 7.61
N GLU A 176 -2.31 20.15 8.85
CA GLU A 176 -2.14 19.26 10.01
C GLU A 176 -2.97 17.97 9.92
N PHE A 177 -4.04 17.97 9.13
CA PHE A 177 -4.89 16.81 8.86
C PHE A 177 -4.30 15.85 7.82
N TRP A 178 -3.08 16.09 7.33
CA TRP A 178 -2.43 15.26 6.31
C TRP A 178 -1.03 14.84 6.77
N GLY A 179 -0.62 13.62 6.44
CA GLY A 179 0.73 13.16 6.76
C GLY A 179 0.93 11.67 6.51
N GLY A 180 2.03 11.15 7.04
CA GLY A 180 2.46 9.77 6.85
C GLY A 180 2.00 8.84 7.96
N PHE A 181 1.79 7.59 7.57
CA PHE A 181 1.79 6.45 8.48
C PHE A 181 2.96 5.53 8.12
N ASN A 182 3.71 5.11 9.13
CA ASN A 182 4.67 4.02 9.03
C ASN A 182 4.00 2.72 9.48
N ILE A 183 4.03 1.69 8.63
CA ILE A 183 3.56 0.35 8.96
C ILE A 183 4.75 -0.41 9.54
N CYS A 184 4.74 -0.63 10.86
CA CYS A 184 5.72 -1.41 11.59
C CYS A 184 5.36 -2.89 11.46
N PRO A 185 6.11 -3.71 10.70
CA PRO A 185 5.73 -5.08 10.42
C PRO A 185 5.99 -5.99 11.61
N ILE A 186 5.07 -6.93 11.84
CA ILE A 186 5.23 -8.07 12.76
C ILE A 186 5.27 -9.39 12.01
N GLU A 187 4.75 -9.41 10.78
CA GLU A 187 4.75 -10.56 9.88
C GLU A 187 4.86 -10.09 8.44
N ILE A 188 5.69 -10.79 7.65
CA ILE A 188 5.80 -10.56 6.21
C ILE A 188 5.80 -11.92 5.51
N GLU A 189 4.87 -12.12 4.57
CA GLU A 189 4.81 -13.31 3.73
C GLU A 189 5.21 -12.98 2.29
N PHE A 190 6.14 -13.77 1.75
CA PHE A 190 6.50 -13.80 0.33
C PHE A 190 5.84 -14.99 -0.33
N TRP A 191 5.05 -14.72 -1.35
CA TRP A 191 4.34 -15.74 -2.12
C TRP A 191 4.82 -15.71 -3.58
N GLN A 192 5.18 -16.88 -4.11
CA GLN A 192 5.57 -17.08 -5.50
C GLN A 192 4.64 -18.10 -6.16
N GLY A 193 4.04 -17.73 -7.29
CA GLY A 193 3.20 -18.59 -8.09
C GLY A 193 3.95 -19.81 -8.62
N ARG A 194 3.28 -20.99 -8.53
CA ARG A 194 3.78 -22.28 -9.04
C ARG A 194 2.66 -23.04 -9.70
N GLU A 195 3.03 -23.99 -10.58
CA GLU A 195 2.09 -24.91 -11.24
C GLU A 195 1.26 -25.70 -10.21
N ASN A 196 0.09 -26.17 -10.67
CA ASN A 196 -0.79 -27.04 -9.91
C ASN A 196 -1.19 -26.50 -8.53
N ARG A 197 -1.17 -25.16 -8.38
CA ARG A 197 -1.44 -24.46 -7.10
C ARG A 197 -0.48 -24.81 -5.96
N MET A 198 0.66 -25.44 -6.25
CA MET A 198 1.71 -25.78 -5.27
C MET A 198 2.64 -24.58 -5.05
N HIS A 199 2.07 -23.45 -4.64
CA HIS A 199 2.77 -22.17 -4.51
C HIS A 199 3.82 -22.20 -3.41
N ASP A 200 4.96 -21.51 -3.63
CA ASP A 200 5.94 -21.31 -2.58
C ASP A 200 5.50 -20.14 -1.69
N ARG A 201 5.42 -20.37 -0.39
CA ARG A 201 5.04 -19.37 0.61
C ARG A 201 6.07 -19.38 1.74
N ILE A 202 6.74 -18.26 1.94
CA ILE A 202 7.71 -18.07 3.02
C ILE A 202 7.27 -16.92 3.89
N GLN A 203 6.99 -17.23 5.14
CA GLN A 203 6.58 -16.29 6.17
C GLN A 203 7.78 -15.93 7.05
N TYR A 204 7.88 -14.66 7.38
CA TYR A 204 8.73 -14.13 8.44
C TYR A 204 7.86 -13.63 9.56
N VAL A 205 8.12 -14.09 10.76
CA VAL A 205 7.45 -13.61 11.98
C VAL A 205 8.50 -12.95 12.87
N LYS A 206 8.20 -11.73 13.33
CA LYS A 206 9.10 -10.98 14.20
C LYS A 206 9.17 -11.64 15.58
N ASN A 207 10.38 -11.87 16.06
CA ASN A 207 10.67 -12.41 17.38
C ASN A 207 11.72 -11.52 18.06
N ASN A 208 11.28 -10.59 18.89
CA ASN A 208 12.10 -9.51 19.44
C ASN A 208 12.73 -8.68 18.31
N GLU A 209 14.07 -8.65 18.23
CA GLU A 209 14.80 -7.94 17.18
C GLU A 209 15.05 -8.79 15.92
N ASP A 210 14.83 -10.11 15.99
CA ASP A 210 15.09 -11.05 14.91
C ASP A 210 13.82 -11.44 14.14
N TRP A 211 14.02 -12.14 13.01
CA TRP A 211 12.97 -12.70 12.18
C TRP A 211 13.11 -14.22 12.06
N ILE A 212 12.03 -14.92 12.36
CA ILE A 212 11.95 -16.38 12.17
C ILE A 212 11.28 -16.65 10.82
N LYS A 213 12.02 -17.38 9.94
CA LYS A 213 11.49 -17.82 8.64
C LYS A 213 10.83 -19.18 8.75
N SER A 214 9.68 -19.34 8.10
CA SER A 214 8.97 -20.61 7.97
C SER A 214 8.38 -20.78 6.59
N ARG A 215 8.32 -22.01 6.09
CA ARG A 215 7.57 -22.35 4.87
C ARG A 215 6.14 -22.68 5.24
N LEU A 216 5.18 -22.07 4.55
CA LEU A 216 3.76 -22.39 4.67
C LEU A 216 3.32 -23.34 3.57
N SER A 217 2.30 -24.15 3.87
CA SER A 217 1.58 -24.90 2.85
C SER A 217 0.80 -23.94 1.94
N PRO A 218 0.70 -24.21 0.64
CA PRO A 218 -0.10 -23.43 -0.31
C PRO A 218 -1.59 -23.43 0.01
#